data_af9292e89a38c20bb8d7fad766129530
#
_entry.id   af9292e89a38c20bb8d7fad766129530
#
_cell.length_a   1.000
_cell.length_b   1.000
_cell.length_c   1.000
_cell.angle_alpha   90.00
_cell.angle_beta   90.00
_cell.angle_gamma   90.00
#
_symmetry.space_group_name_H-M   'P 1'
#
loop_
_entity.id
_entity.type
_entity.pdbx_description
1 polymer ?
#
loop_
_entity_poly.entity_id
_entity_poly.type
_entity_poly.pdbx_seq_one_letter_code
_entity_poly.pdbx_strand_id
1 'polypeptide(L)'
;MDFEPLIERKRRRFEELEREIASPDLFDNARRAREVLREHGSTRELLEVWSRFEKASREIVENRELASSEDKEMAAMAKEEITRLESE
;
A
#
# COMPACT_ATOMS: atom_id res chain seq x y z
N MET A 1 7.10 14.43 -4.17
CA MET A 1 6.15 14.07 -5.25
C MET A 1 4.91 13.46 -4.63
N ASP A 2 3.75 13.94 -5.04
CA ASP A 2 2.49 13.46 -4.47
C ASP A 2 1.89 12.36 -5.35
N PHE A 3 1.86 11.14 -4.82
CA PHE A 3 1.30 9.97 -5.50
C PHE A 3 -0.19 9.74 -5.18
N GLU A 4 -0.77 10.53 -4.28
CA GLU A 4 -2.16 10.33 -3.83
C GLU A 4 -3.18 10.32 -4.98
N PRO A 5 -3.14 11.25 -5.96
CA PRO A 5 -4.09 11.18 -7.08
C PRO A 5 -3.97 9.91 -7.91
N LEU A 6 -2.73 9.41 -8.11
CA LEU A 6 -2.51 8.16 -8.83
C LEU A 6 -3.05 6.97 -8.06
N ILE A 7 -2.76 6.91 -6.76
CA ILE A 7 -3.24 5.81 -5.90
C ILE A 7 -4.76 5.82 -5.82
N GLU A 8 -5.38 6.99 -5.73
CA GLU A 8 -6.84 7.10 -5.70
C GLU A 8 -7.47 6.56 -6.98
N ARG A 9 -6.89 6.86 -8.14
CA ARG A 9 -7.35 6.31 -9.42
C ARG A 9 -7.20 4.79 -9.46
N LYS A 10 -6.11 4.25 -8.89
CA LYS A 10 -5.89 2.81 -8.83
C LYS A 10 -6.89 2.11 -7.91
N ARG A 11 -7.26 2.75 -6.79
CA ARG A 11 -8.31 2.22 -5.91
C ARG A 11 -9.66 2.15 -6.61
N ARG A 12 -10.02 3.19 -7.34
CA ARG A 12 -11.28 3.21 -8.12
C ARG A 12 -11.28 2.14 -9.19
N ARG A 13 -10.15 2.01 -9.91
CA ARG A 13 -10.01 0.98 -10.93
C ARG A 13 -10.11 -0.42 -10.33
N PHE A 14 -9.51 -0.64 -9.16
CA PHE A 14 -9.60 -1.91 -8.45
C PHE A 14 -11.06 -2.26 -8.12
N GLU A 15 -11.83 -1.30 -7.64
CA GLU A 15 -13.25 -1.50 -7.35
C GLU A 15 -14.06 -1.85 -8.61
N GLU A 16 -13.76 -1.18 -9.73
CA GLU A 16 -14.39 -1.50 -11.01
C GLU A 16 -14.07 -2.93 -11.44
N LEU A 17 -12.82 -3.34 -11.30
CA LEU A 17 -12.38 -4.69 -11.65
C LEU A 17 -13.06 -5.74 -10.76
N GLU A 18 -13.22 -5.46 -9.48
CA GLU A 18 -13.94 -6.36 -8.58
C GLU A 18 -15.40 -6.53 -8.98
N ARG A 19 -16.05 -5.46 -9.43
CA ARG A 19 -17.41 -5.54 -9.95
C ARG A 19 -17.47 -6.37 -11.23
N GLU A 20 -16.51 -6.24 -12.14
CA GLU A 20 -16.43 -7.05 -13.35
C GLU A 20 -16.23 -8.53 -13.01
N ILE A 21 -15.38 -8.84 -12.03
CA ILE A 21 -15.13 -10.23 -11.58
C ILE A 21 -16.40 -10.84 -10.99
N ALA A 22 -17.19 -10.04 -10.29
CA ALA A 22 -18.45 -10.49 -9.70
C ALA A 22 -19.56 -10.69 -10.73
N SER A 23 -19.38 -10.17 -11.95
CA SER A 23 -20.37 -10.33 -13.03
C SER A 23 -20.36 -11.77 -13.57
N PRO A 24 -21.51 -12.45 -13.64
CA PRO A 24 -21.58 -13.81 -14.16
C PRO A 24 -21.22 -13.92 -15.65
N ASP A 25 -21.32 -12.82 -16.40
CA ASP A 25 -21.06 -12.79 -17.84
C ASP A 25 -19.57 -12.71 -18.19
N LEU A 26 -18.70 -12.35 -17.24
CA LEU A 26 -17.28 -12.15 -17.51
C LEU A 26 -16.63 -13.41 -18.09
N PHE A 27 -16.93 -14.58 -17.50
CA PHE A 27 -16.29 -15.84 -17.88
C PHE A 27 -16.83 -16.43 -19.18
N ASP A 28 -17.88 -15.84 -19.75
CA ASP A 28 -18.37 -16.18 -21.09
C ASP A 28 -17.38 -15.71 -22.18
N ASN A 29 -16.54 -14.73 -21.86
CA ASN A 29 -15.46 -14.26 -22.72
C ASN A 29 -14.11 -14.53 -22.05
N ALA A 30 -13.46 -15.62 -22.41
CA ALA A 30 -12.20 -16.06 -21.80
C ALA A 30 -11.09 -15.03 -21.93
N ARG A 31 -11.00 -14.34 -23.05
CA ARG A 31 -9.99 -13.31 -23.28
C ARG A 31 -10.19 -12.13 -22.34
N ARG A 32 -11.41 -11.64 -22.21
CA ARG A 32 -11.74 -10.54 -21.31
C ARG A 32 -11.50 -10.94 -19.86
N ALA A 33 -11.90 -12.15 -19.49
CA ALA A 33 -11.67 -12.68 -18.15
C ALA A 33 -10.19 -12.66 -17.79
N ARG A 34 -9.30 -13.11 -18.69
CA ARG A 34 -7.86 -13.10 -18.45
C ARG A 34 -7.31 -11.68 -18.28
N GLU A 35 -7.76 -10.75 -19.12
CA GLU A 35 -7.34 -9.34 -19.03
C GLU A 35 -7.75 -8.72 -17.69
N VAL A 36 -9.00 -8.92 -17.29
CA VAL A 36 -9.53 -8.39 -16.02
C VAL A 36 -8.79 -8.97 -14.82
N LEU A 37 -8.61 -10.28 -14.80
CA LEU A 37 -7.92 -10.95 -13.68
C LEU A 37 -6.45 -10.52 -13.59
N ARG A 38 -5.78 -10.33 -14.73
CA ARG A 38 -4.40 -9.85 -14.76
C ARG A 38 -4.29 -8.43 -14.22
N GLU A 39 -5.15 -7.54 -14.67
CA GLU A 39 -5.15 -6.14 -14.21
C GLU A 39 -5.52 -6.07 -12.72
N HIS A 40 -6.50 -6.85 -12.28
CA HIS A 40 -6.89 -6.93 -10.88
C HIS A 40 -5.70 -7.35 -10.00
N GLY A 41 -5.00 -8.40 -10.40
CA GLY A 41 -3.84 -8.89 -9.65
C GLY A 41 -2.71 -7.86 -9.54
N SER A 42 -2.34 -7.22 -10.65
CA SER A 42 -1.26 -6.21 -10.64
C SER A 42 -1.67 -4.95 -9.88
N THR A 43 -2.93 -4.54 -9.97
CA THR A 43 -3.43 -3.38 -9.22
C THR A 43 -3.45 -3.67 -7.72
N ARG A 44 -3.86 -4.88 -7.32
CA ARG A 44 -3.83 -5.31 -5.93
C ARG A 44 -2.41 -5.28 -5.37
N GLU A 45 -1.44 -5.80 -6.11
CA GLU A 45 -0.04 -5.80 -5.69
C GLU A 45 0.48 -4.37 -5.48
N LEU A 46 0.16 -3.47 -6.41
CA LEU A 46 0.54 -2.06 -6.28
C LEU A 46 -0.05 -1.43 -5.02
N LEU A 47 -1.33 -1.65 -4.76
CA LEU A 47 -2.01 -1.10 -3.59
C LEU A 47 -1.47 -1.69 -2.28
N GLU A 48 -1.11 -2.95 -2.27
CA GLU A 48 -0.48 -3.60 -1.10
C GLU A 48 0.90 -3.01 -0.81
N VAL A 49 1.73 -2.81 -1.84
CA VAL A 49 3.04 -2.17 -1.70
C VAL A 49 2.89 -0.74 -1.18
N TRP A 50 1.95 0.01 -1.73
CA TRP A 50 1.69 1.37 -1.29
C TRP A 50 1.24 1.42 0.17
N SER A 51 0.37 0.51 0.57
CA SER A 51 -0.10 0.41 1.96
C SER A 51 1.05 0.17 2.93
N ARG A 52 1.98 -0.73 2.58
CA ARG A 52 3.18 -0.99 3.39
C ARG A 52 4.09 0.24 3.47
N PHE A 53 4.24 0.93 2.35
CA PHE A 53 5.03 2.17 2.29
C PHE A 53 4.43 3.25 3.21
N GLU A 54 3.13 3.47 3.15
CA GLU A 54 2.44 4.44 4.00
C GLU A 54 2.61 4.10 5.49
N LYS A 55 2.45 2.83 5.83
CA LYS A 55 2.62 2.35 7.20
C LYS A 55 4.04 2.59 7.70
N ALA A 56 5.04 2.20 6.92
CA ALA A 56 6.44 2.40 7.27
C ALA A 56 6.77 3.88 7.43
N SER A 57 6.26 4.73 6.54
CA SER A 57 6.47 6.18 6.62
C SER A 57 5.89 6.79 7.89
N ARG A 58 4.69 6.36 8.29
CA ARG A 58 4.07 6.82 9.54
C ARG A 58 4.85 6.36 10.75
N GLU A 59 5.30 5.11 10.76
CA GLU A 59 6.09 4.55 11.86
C GLU A 59 7.42 5.28 12.02
N ILE A 60 8.07 5.64 10.92
CA ILE A 60 9.31 6.44 10.94
C ILE A 60 9.07 7.81 11.59
N VAL A 61 8.00 8.50 11.18
CA VAL A 61 7.65 9.81 11.74
C VAL A 61 7.38 9.70 13.24
N GLU A 62 6.58 8.73 13.65
CA GLU A 62 6.25 8.49 15.06
C GLU A 62 7.50 8.19 15.88
N ASN A 63 8.40 7.38 15.35
CA ASN A 63 9.64 7.02 16.03
C ASN A 63 10.63 8.19 16.08
N ARG A 64 10.65 9.07 15.09
CA ARG A 64 11.44 10.30 15.13
C ARG A 64 10.97 11.24 16.23
N GLU A 65 9.67 11.34 16.44
CA GLU A 65 9.10 12.12 17.55
C GLU A 65 9.52 11.55 18.89
N LEU A 66 9.49 10.23 19.04
CA LEU A 66 9.97 9.55 20.25
C LEU A 66 11.47 9.71 20.44
N ALA A 67 12.24 9.66 19.35
CA ALA A 67 13.71 9.82 19.41
C ALA A 67 14.15 11.21 19.88
N SER A 68 13.29 12.22 19.70
CA SER A 68 13.53 13.58 20.19
C SER A 68 12.97 13.82 21.60
N SER A 69 12.41 12.79 22.22
CA SER A 69 11.85 12.82 23.56
C SER A 69 12.93 13.02 24.62
N GLU A 70 12.54 13.56 25.78
CA GLU A 70 13.42 13.71 26.94
C GLU A 70 13.74 12.37 27.63
N ASP A 71 12.93 11.34 27.40
CA ASP A 71 13.17 9.99 27.89
C ASP A 71 14.22 9.30 27.04
N LYS A 72 15.42 9.11 27.61
CA LYS A 72 16.56 8.55 26.90
C LYS A 72 16.36 7.10 26.47
N GLU A 73 15.66 6.30 27.27
CA GLU A 73 15.38 4.90 26.93
C GLU A 73 14.45 4.81 25.74
N MET A 74 13.35 5.56 25.77
CA MET A 74 12.41 5.62 24.66
C MET A 74 13.05 6.17 23.40
N ALA A 75 13.90 7.21 23.55
CA ALA A 75 14.62 7.78 22.42
C ALA A 75 15.58 6.76 21.77
N ALA A 76 16.28 5.98 22.56
CA ALA A 76 17.18 4.94 22.05
C ALA A 76 16.42 3.85 21.33
N MET A 77 15.32 3.36 21.88
CA MET A 77 14.46 2.34 21.25
C MET A 77 13.87 2.84 19.94
N ALA A 78 13.43 4.10 19.91
CA ALA A 78 12.87 4.71 18.71
C ALA A 78 13.91 4.83 17.59
N LYS A 79 15.15 5.17 17.93
CA LYS A 79 16.24 5.25 16.94
C LYS A 79 16.56 3.90 16.35
N GLU A 80 16.56 2.84 17.14
CA GLU A 80 16.75 1.48 16.66
C GLU A 80 15.63 1.08 15.69
N GLU A 81 14.39 1.42 16.02
CA GLU A 81 13.25 1.12 15.18
C GLU A 81 13.28 1.87 13.85
N ILE A 82 13.70 3.15 13.86
CA ILE A 82 13.88 3.94 12.63
C ILE A 82 14.89 3.26 11.71
N THR A 83 16.03 2.83 12.28
CA THR A 83 17.07 2.14 11.51
C THR A 83 16.52 0.87 10.86
N ARG A 84 15.73 0.10 11.59
CA ARG A 84 15.10 -1.11 11.10
C ARG A 84 14.13 -0.81 9.95
N LEU A 85 13.26 0.20 10.11
CA LEU A 85 12.27 0.57 9.11
C LEU A 85 12.89 1.11 7.83
N GLU A 86 13.95 1.89 7.95
CA GLU A 86 14.65 2.45 6.79
C GLU A 86 15.40 1.39 5.99
N SER A 87 15.73 0.25 6.60
CA SER A 87 16.38 -0.86 5.90
C SER A 87 15.40 -1.79 5.18
N GLU A 88 14.12 -1.64 5.43
CA GLU A 88 13.08 -2.38 4.70
C GLU A 88 12.83 -1.74 3.34
#